data_f224bc11728135171caeb93d9693ee04
#
_entry.id   f224bc11728135171caeb93d9693ee04
#
_cell.length_a   1.000
_cell.length_b   1.000
_cell.length_c   1.000
_cell.angle_alpha   90.00
_cell.angle_beta   90.00
_cell.angle_gamma   90.00
#
_symmetry.space_group_name_H-M   'P 1'
#
loop_
_entity.id
_entity.type
_entity.pdbx_description
1 polymer ?
#
loop_
_entity_poly.entity_id
_entity_poly.type
_entity_poly.pdbx_seq_one_letter_code
_entity_poly.pdbx_strand_id
1 'polypeptide(L)'
;LPDLEADGERVMTSRQALEMKKQPKSIVIVGAGAIGAEFAYFLNAFGTKVTLVEMLDHILPVEDHETAAVVEKSFIQEGIDCRVSTAVENIKVNAKSVKMDLVKGDKTESITADSILLAIGVVANTEGLLSPRVNLKLDRGYVKVDDNYESSVKGIFAAGDIIGPPWLAHV
;
A
#
# COMPACT_ATOMS: atom_id res chain seq x y z
N LEU A 1 -1.45 5.47 8.65
CA LEU A 1 -0.61 6.01 9.73
C LEU A 1 -1.26 7.32 10.16
N PRO A 2 -1.80 7.40 11.39
CA PRO A 2 -2.39 8.63 11.90
C PRO A 2 -1.37 9.76 11.84
N ASP A 3 -1.81 10.97 11.49
CA ASP A 3 -1.01 12.19 11.46
C ASP A 3 0.12 12.29 10.41
N LEU A 4 0.19 11.36 9.44
CA LEU A 4 1.15 11.44 8.35
C LEU A 4 0.43 11.78 7.04
N GLU A 5 0.48 13.06 6.66
CA GLU A 5 -0.06 13.53 5.38
C GLU A 5 0.94 13.30 4.25
N ALA A 6 0.43 12.84 3.11
CA ALA A 6 1.25 12.69 1.91
C ALA A 6 1.47 14.05 1.24
N ASP A 7 2.73 14.45 1.13
CA ASP A 7 3.16 15.73 0.51
C ASP A 7 3.50 15.58 -0.99
N GLY A 8 3.53 14.35 -1.50
CA GLY A 8 3.86 14.03 -2.89
C GLY A 8 5.36 14.07 -3.23
N GLU A 9 6.23 14.34 -2.26
CA GLU A 9 7.68 14.36 -2.45
C GLU A 9 8.40 13.43 -1.46
N ARG A 10 8.22 13.64 -0.16
CA ARG A 10 8.84 12.86 0.91
C ARG A 10 7.93 11.74 1.40
N VAL A 11 6.67 12.03 1.49
CA VAL A 11 5.62 11.07 1.83
C VAL A 11 4.68 10.94 0.65
N MET A 12 4.61 9.76 0.08
CA MET A 12 3.82 9.51 -1.13
C MET A 12 2.81 8.39 -0.89
N THR A 13 1.64 8.53 -1.48
CA THR A 13 0.74 7.43 -1.79
C THR A 13 1.13 6.80 -3.13
N SER A 14 0.57 5.64 -3.49
CA SER A 14 0.80 4.99 -4.78
C SER A 14 0.47 5.92 -5.96
N ARG A 15 -0.62 6.69 -5.86
CA ARG A 15 -1.00 7.67 -6.89
C ARG A 15 0.09 8.72 -7.11
N GLN A 16 0.62 9.30 -6.05
CA GLN A 16 1.67 10.32 -6.14
C GLN A 16 3.00 9.70 -6.60
N ALA A 17 3.26 8.46 -6.22
CA ALA A 17 4.45 7.73 -6.66
C ALA A 17 4.44 7.44 -8.18
N LEU A 18 3.26 7.24 -8.79
CA LEU A 18 3.13 7.12 -10.25
C LEU A 18 3.44 8.44 -10.99
N GLU A 19 3.28 9.58 -10.32
CA GLU A 19 3.49 10.91 -10.88
C GLU A 19 4.84 11.54 -10.45
N MET A 20 5.71 10.77 -9.77
CA MET A 20 6.96 11.28 -9.24
C MET A 20 7.84 11.86 -10.35
N LYS A 21 8.33 13.08 -10.15
CA LYS A 21 9.17 13.79 -11.11
C LYS A 21 10.65 13.49 -10.96
N LYS A 22 11.04 12.95 -9.81
CA LYS A 22 12.43 12.66 -9.49
C LYS A 22 12.51 11.34 -8.73
N GLN A 23 13.30 10.43 -9.25
CA GLN A 23 13.58 9.16 -8.60
C GLN A 23 14.36 9.38 -7.29
N PRO A 24 13.90 8.84 -6.15
CA PRO A 24 14.65 8.87 -4.90
C PRO A 24 15.85 7.92 -4.98
N LYS A 25 16.94 8.24 -4.28
CA LYS A 25 18.09 7.32 -4.14
C LYS A 25 17.79 6.18 -3.16
N SER A 26 16.93 6.46 -2.17
CA SER A 26 16.46 5.49 -1.18
C SER A 26 15.01 5.73 -0.84
N ILE A 27 14.27 4.64 -0.64
CA ILE A 27 12.85 4.69 -0.27
C ILE A 27 12.52 3.59 0.73
N VAL A 28 11.65 3.90 1.68
CA VAL A 28 10.98 2.92 2.51
C VAL A 28 9.55 2.76 1.99
N ILE A 29 9.14 1.54 1.70
CA ILE A 29 7.78 1.22 1.28
C ILE A 29 7.10 0.51 2.44
N VAL A 30 6.01 1.08 2.93
CA VAL A 30 5.24 0.57 4.06
C VAL A 30 3.99 -0.14 3.55
N GLY A 31 3.91 -1.43 3.82
CA GLY A 31 2.93 -2.35 3.27
C GLY A 31 3.49 -3.13 2.07
N ALA A 32 3.59 -4.44 2.22
CA ALA A 32 4.09 -5.35 1.18
C ALA A 32 2.99 -6.15 0.49
N GLY A 33 1.78 -5.60 0.38
CA GLY A 33 0.75 -6.08 -0.53
C GLY A 33 1.15 -5.87 -2.00
N ALA A 34 0.27 -6.18 -2.95
CA ALA A 34 0.56 -6.10 -4.38
C ALA A 34 1.16 -4.74 -4.78
N ILE A 35 0.54 -3.63 -4.37
CA ILE A 35 1.02 -2.28 -4.68
C ILE A 35 2.44 -2.05 -4.17
N GLY A 36 2.71 -2.38 -2.89
CA GLY A 36 4.04 -2.18 -2.30
C GLY A 36 5.10 -3.05 -2.95
N ALA A 37 4.78 -4.31 -3.26
CA ALA A 37 5.67 -5.25 -3.94
C ALA A 37 6.01 -4.80 -5.37
N GLU A 38 5.02 -4.34 -6.14
CA GLU A 38 5.22 -3.82 -7.49
C GLU A 38 6.12 -2.58 -7.50
N PHE A 39 5.87 -1.61 -6.60
CA PHE A 39 6.74 -0.44 -6.47
C PHE A 39 8.14 -0.79 -5.98
N ALA A 40 8.28 -1.77 -5.09
CA ALA A 40 9.58 -2.24 -4.62
C ALA A 40 10.41 -2.80 -5.77
N TYR A 41 9.82 -3.69 -6.55
CA TYR A 41 10.45 -4.26 -7.74
C TYR A 41 10.81 -3.18 -8.76
N PHE A 42 9.83 -2.34 -9.12
CA PHE A 42 10.01 -1.27 -10.10
C PHE A 42 11.14 -0.31 -9.70
N LEU A 43 11.09 0.26 -8.50
CA LEU A 43 12.08 1.24 -8.06
C LEU A 43 13.47 0.64 -7.90
N ASN A 44 13.56 -0.59 -7.41
CA ASN A 44 14.82 -1.32 -7.29
C ASN A 44 15.47 -1.56 -8.66
N ALA A 45 14.67 -1.96 -9.66
CA ALA A 45 15.15 -2.19 -11.03
C ALA A 45 15.75 -0.90 -11.67
N PHE A 46 15.28 0.27 -11.25
CA PHE A 46 15.84 1.57 -11.64
C PHE A 46 16.96 2.08 -10.71
N GLY A 47 17.44 1.26 -9.77
CA GLY A 47 18.59 1.57 -8.91
C GLY A 47 18.27 2.37 -7.65
N THR A 48 17.00 2.50 -7.24
CA THR A 48 16.64 3.00 -5.93
C THR A 48 16.96 1.96 -4.86
N LYS A 49 17.61 2.33 -3.76
CA LYS A 49 17.73 1.46 -2.59
C LYS A 49 16.39 1.33 -1.90
N VAL A 50 15.80 0.14 -1.93
CA VAL A 50 14.47 -0.12 -1.41
C VAL A 50 14.51 -0.91 -0.10
N THR A 51 13.79 -0.42 0.92
CA THR A 51 13.43 -1.18 2.12
C THR A 51 11.92 -1.38 2.10
N LEU A 52 11.47 -2.63 1.96
CA LEU A 52 10.06 -3.03 1.95
C LEU A 52 9.68 -3.53 3.33
N VAL A 53 8.72 -2.86 3.98
CA VAL A 53 8.34 -3.15 5.37
C VAL A 53 6.91 -3.66 5.42
N GLU A 54 6.72 -4.81 6.09
CA GLU A 54 5.42 -5.43 6.29
C GLU A 54 5.23 -5.77 7.78
N MET A 55 4.06 -5.44 8.31
CA MET A 55 3.72 -5.72 9.69
C MET A 55 3.37 -7.20 9.92
N LEU A 56 2.85 -7.87 8.90
CA LEU A 56 2.58 -9.30 8.92
C LEU A 56 3.86 -10.12 8.70
N ASP A 57 3.77 -11.43 8.84
CA ASP A 57 4.91 -12.35 8.88
C ASP A 57 5.52 -12.69 7.51
N HIS A 58 4.88 -12.27 6.41
CA HIS A 58 5.38 -12.45 5.05
C HIS A 58 4.90 -11.31 4.14
N ILE A 59 5.58 -11.09 3.01
CA ILE A 59 5.14 -10.18 1.95
C ILE A 59 3.94 -10.78 1.21
N LEU A 60 3.17 -9.95 0.48
CA LEU A 60 1.97 -10.39 -0.24
C LEU A 60 1.00 -11.16 0.68
N PRO A 61 0.56 -10.56 1.79
CA PRO A 61 -0.09 -11.29 2.90
C PRO A 61 -1.48 -11.87 2.56
N VAL A 62 -2.03 -11.57 1.40
CA VAL A 62 -3.29 -12.16 0.90
C VAL A 62 -3.05 -13.34 -0.04
N GLU A 63 -1.79 -13.60 -0.41
CA GLU A 63 -1.40 -14.69 -1.29
C GLU A 63 -1.00 -15.94 -0.49
N ASP A 64 -0.88 -17.07 -1.19
CA ASP A 64 -0.36 -18.30 -0.61
C ASP A 64 1.07 -18.12 -0.09
N HIS A 65 1.34 -18.62 1.12
CA HIS A 65 2.60 -18.42 1.82
C HIS A 65 3.82 -18.98 1.05
N GLU A 66 3.67 -20.14 0.38
CA GLU A 66 4.77 -20.72 -0.40
C GLU A 66 5.08 -19.87 -1.63
N THR A 67 4.03 -19.36 -2.28
CA THR A 67 4.17 -18.44 -3.42
C THR A 67 4.80 -17.12 -2.99
N ALA A 68 4.34 -16.54 -1.90
CA ALA A 68 4.91 -15.31 -1.32
C ALA A 68 6.39 -15.47 -0.97
N ALA A 69 6.78 -16.61 -0.40
CA ALA A 69 8.18 -16.90 -0.05
C ALA A 69 9.10 -16.96 -1.28
N VAL A 70 8.60 -17.43 -2.44
CA VAL A 70 9.38 -17.42 -3.69
C VAL A 70 9.66 -15.98 -4.13
N VAL A 71 8.66 -15.10 -4.06
CA VAL A 71 8.81 -13.68 -4.42
C VAL A 71 9.75 -12.97 -3.44
N GLU A 72 9.59 -13.20 -2.14
CA GLU A 72 10.45 -12.60 -1.11
C GLU A 72 11.93 -12.99 -1.32
N LYS A 73 12.19 -14.26 -1.58
CA LYS A 73 13.53 -14.74 -1.90
C LYS A 73 14.13 -14.06 -3.12
N SER A 74 13.34 -13.89 -4.19
CA SER A 74 13.77 -13.15 -5.39
C SER A 74 14.10 -11.70 -5.06
N PHE A 75 13.25 -11.02 -4.31
CA PHE A 75 13.46 -9.63 -3.91
C PHE A 75 14.75 -9.45 -3.12
N ILE A 76 15.01 -10.32 -2.15
CA ILE A 76 16.26 -10.30 -1.37
C ILE A 76 17.48 -10.54 -2.26
N GLN A 77 17.40 -11.48 -3.23
CA GLN A 77 18.49 -11.73 -4.18
C GLN A 77 18.77 -10.54 -5.09
N GLU A 78 17.75 -9.77 -5.44
CA GLU A 78 17.84 -8.54 -6.22
C GLU A 78 18.26 -7.31 -5.39
N GLY A 79 18.43 -7.46 -4.07
CA GLY A 79 18.94 -6.40 -3.19
C GLY A 79 17.86 -5.56 -2.52
N ILE A 80 16.60 -5.94 -2.59
CA ILE A 80 15.52 -5.33 -1.81
C ILE A 80 15.63 -5.79 -0.35
N ASP A 81 15.66 -4.84 0.59
CA ASP A 81 15.66 -5.12 2.03
C ASP A 81 14.23 -5.38 2.51
N CYS A 82 13.83 -6.66 2.56
CA CYS A 82 12.50 -7.09 3.04
C CYS A 82 12.48 -7.21 4.57
N ARG A 83 11.60 -6.46 5.21
CA ARG A 83 11.43 -6.38 6.67
C ARG A 83 10.01 -6.79 7.06
N VAL A 84 9.79 -8.09 7.23
CA VAL A 84 8.51 -8.67 7.70
C VAL A 84 8.42 -8.70 9.22
N SER A 85 7.19 -8.84 9.75
CA SER A 85 6.88 -8.73 11.18
C SER A 85 7.43 -7.42 11.79
N THR A 86 7.37 -6.32 11.04
CA THR A 86 8.01 -5.05 11.38
C THR A 86 7.02 -3.90 11.22
N ALA A 87 6.85 -3.12 12.27
CA ALA A 87 6.06 -1.88 12.24
C ALA A 87 6.97 -0.68 11.91
N VAL A 88 6.38 0.36 11.33
CA VAL A 88 7.05 1.66 11.13
C VAL A 88 6.46 2.66 12.10
N GLU A 89 7.30 3.28 12.90
CA GLU A 89 6.91 4.24 13.94
C GLU A 89 7.77 5.52 13.90
N ASN A 90 7.36 6.53 14.66
CA ASN A 90 8.12 7.75 14.90
C ASN A 90 8.62 8.45 13.61
N ILE A 91 7.77 8.50 12.58
CA ILE A 91 8.12 9.09 11.30
C ILE A 91 8.32 10.60 11.45
N LYS A 92 9.49 11.07 11.03
CA LYS A 92 9.85 12.50 11.03
C LYS A 92 10.28 12.93 9.64
N VAL A 93 9.48 13.81 9.03
CA VAL A 93 9.76 14.35 7.71
C VAL A 93 10.66 15.60 7.85
N ASN A 94 11.77 15.59 7.12
CA ASN A 94 12.70 16.71 7.03
C ASN A 94 12.76 17.21 5.58
N ALA A 95 13.34 18.36 5.35
CA ALA A 95 13.45 18.96 4.02
C ALA A 95 14.10 18.05 2.95
N LYS A 96 14.99 17.14 3.36
CA LYS A 96 15.78 16.28 2.44
C LYS A 96 15.62 14.79 2.66
N SER A 97 14.95 14.38 3.74
CA SER A 97 14.86 12.96 4.12
C SER A 97 13.68 12.70 5.04
N VAL A 98 13.33 11.44 5.17
CA VAL A 98 12.38 10.94 6.17
C VAL A 98 13.14 10.01 7.11
N LYS A 99 13.07 10.26 8.40
CA LYS A 99 13.60 9.39 9.46
C LYS A 99 12.45 8.63 10.09
N MET A 100 12.64 7.35 10.38
CA MET A 100 11.64 6.49 11.02
C MET A 100 12.29 5.40 11.83
N ASP A 101 11.51 4.79 12.70
CA ASP A 101 11.89 3.64 13.49
C ASP A 101 11.20 2.38 12.94
N LEU A 102 11.98 1.33 12.70
CA LEU A 102 11.51 -0.01 12.38
C LEU A 102 11.47 -0.82 13.67
N VAL A 103 10.29 -1.30 14.04
CA VAL A 103 10.05 -2.02 15.30
C VAL A 103 9.67 -3.45 15.01
N LYS A 104 10.50 -4.40 15.48
CA LYS A 104 10.26 -5.85 15.38
C LYS A 104 10.38 -6.49 16.76
N GLY A 105 9.24 -6.86 17.39
CA GLY A 105 9.21 -7.28 18.77
C GLY A 105 9.80 -6.19 19.69
N ASP A 106 10.79 -6.56 20.50
CA ASP A 106 11.47 -5.63 21.42
C ASP A 106 12.64 -4.84 20.77
N LYS A 107 12.87 -5.04 19.46
CA LYS A 107 13.99 -4.41 18.74
C LYS A 107 13.50 -3.22 17.94
N THR A 108 14.22 -2.10 18.09
CA THR A 108 13.97 -0.88 17.32
C THR A 108 15.24 -0.48 16.58
N GLU A 109 15.11 -0.25 15.28
CA GLU A 109 16.18 0.25 14.41
C GLU A 109 15.73 1.57 13.78
N SER A 110 16.50 2.64 13.99
CA SER A 110 16.23 3.93 13.32
C SER A 110 16.88 3.96 11.95
N ILE A 111 16.08 4.21 10.91
CA ILE A 111 16.55 4.35 9.54
C ILE A 111 16.19 5.71 8.95
N THR A 112 16.88 6.07 7.87
CA THR A 112 16.62 7.30 7.13
C THR A 112 16.62 6.99 5.63
N ALA A 113 15.64 7.53 4.91
CA ALA A 113 15.53 7.44 3.46
C ALA A 113 15.19 8.79 2.84
N ASP A 114 15.34 8.93 1.51
CA ASP A 114 14.94 10.15 0.81
C ASP A 114 13.42 10.35 0.84
N SER A 115 12.66 9.25 0.79
CA SER A 115 11.20 9.27 0.79
C SER A 115 10.60 7.99 1.40
N ILE A 116 9.31 8.05 1.68
CA ILE A 116 8.48 6.94 2.14
C ILE A 116 7.25 6.81 1.23
N LEU A 117 6.91 5.58 0.84
CA LEU A 117 5.69 5.24 0.12
C LEU A 117 4.73 4.51 1.06
N LEU A 118 3.52 5.00 1.18
CA LEU A 118 2.45 4.38 1.95
C LEU A 118 1.62 3.47 1.02
N ALA A 119 1.74 2.16 1.21
CA ALA A 119 1.04 1.13 0.45
C ALA A 119 0.23 0.20 1.37
N ILE A 120 -0.34 0.75 2.45
CA ILE A 120 -1.01 0.02 3.54
C ILE A 120 -2.46 -0.36 3.26
N GLY A 121 -2.92 -0.23 2.04
CA GLY A 121 -4.25 -0.63 1.59
C GLY A 121 -4.92 0.40 0.69
N VAL A 122 -6.10 0.02 0.22
CA VAL A 122 -6.96 0.83 -0.65
C VAL A 122 -8.33 1.00 0.01
N VAL A 123 -9.01 2.07 -0.36
CA VAL A 123 -10.38 2.34 0.04
C VAL A 123 -11.25 2.54 -1.19
N ALA A 124 -12.52 2.16 -1.11
CA ALA A 124 -13.45 2.41 -2.20
C ALA A 124 -13.68 3.93 -2.37
N ASN A 125 -13.61 4.40 -3.62
CA ASN A 125 -13.90 5.80 -3.94
C ASN A 125 -15.40 6.00 -4.13
N THR A 126 -16.14 6.05 -3.03
CA THR A 126 -17.60 6.19 -3.01
C THR A 126 -18.07 7.60 -2.73
N GLU A 127 -17.19 8.50 -2.29
CA GLU A 127 -17.54 9.87 -1.95
C GLU A 127 -17.96 10.66 -3.19
N GLY A 128 -19.12 11.32 -3.12
CA GLY A 128 -19.65 12.12 -4.21
C GLY A 128 -20.13 11.33 -5.44
N LEU A 129 -20.04 10.00 -5.42
CA LEU A 129 -20.42 9.14 -6.54
C LEU A 129 -21.93 9.21 -6.86
N LEU A 130 -22.75 9.34 -5.82
CA LEU A 130 -24.18 9.27 -5.93
C LEU A 130 -24.86 10.56 -5.49
N SER A 131 -26.02 10.81 -6.09
CA SER A 131 -26.94 11.83 -5.59
C SER A 131 -27.26 11.58 -4.10
N PRO A 132 -27.37 12.62 -3.25
CA PRO A 132 -27.81 12.48 -1.87
C PRO A 132 -29.18 11.79 -1.67
N ARG A 133 -29.94 11.63 -2.76
CA ARG A 133 -31.21 10.92 -2.78
C ARG A 133 -31.07 9.40 -2.89
N VAL A 134 -29.89 8.91 -3.25
CA VAL A 134 -29.59 7.48 -3.41
C VAL A 134 -28.75 7.04 -2.20
N ASN A 135 -29.39 6.31 -1.28
CA ASN A 135 -28.74 5.82 -0.06
C ASN A 135 -28.34 4.36 -0.24
N LEU A 136 -27.12 4.13 -0.72
CA LEU A 136 -26.54 2.79 -0.81
C LEU A 136 -26.08 2.31 0.58
N LYS A 137 -26.30 1.04 0.88
CA LYS A 137 -25.65 0.40 2.02
C LYS A 137 -24.17 0.14 1.69
N LEU A 138 -23.31 0.61 2.58
CA LEU A 138 -21.86 0.37 2.50
C LEU A 138 -21.44 -0.59 3.62
N ASP A 139 -20.45 -1.43 3.33
CA ASP A 139 -19.72 -2.21 4.33
C ASP A 139 -18.25 -1.77 4.29
N ARG A 140 -17.76 -1.18 5.37
CA ARG A 140 -16.38 -0.63 5.47
C ARG A 140 -16.00 0.29 4.30
N GLY A 141 -16.95 1.05 3.79
CA GLY A 141 -16.77 1.97 2.66
C GLY A 141 -17.05 1.37 1.29
N TYR A 142 -17.15 0.04 1.15
CA TYR A 142 -17.46 -0.65 -0.10
C TYR A 142 -18.98 -0.76 -0.31
N VAL A 143 -19.42 -0.68 -1.57
CA VAL A 143 -20.84 -0.89 -1.90
C VAL A 143 -21.22 -2.34 -1.67
N LYS A 144 -22.22 -2.57 -0.81
CA LYS A 144 -22.75 -3.91 -0.56
C LYS A 144 -23.65 -4.33 -1.72
N VAL A 145 -23.35 -5.48 -2.33
CA VAL A 145 -24.12 -6.10 -3.41
C VAL A 145 -24.54 -7.52 -3.04
N ASP A 146 -25.53 -8.03 -3.75
CA ASP A 146 -25.92 -9.43 -3.72
C ASP A 146 -25.15 -10.27 -4.78
N ASP A 147 -25.50 -11.56 -4.94
CA ASP A 147 -24.86 -12.48 -5.89
C ASP A 147 -25.06 -12.09 -7.37
N ASN A 148 -25.98 -11.19 -7.65
CA ASN A 148 -26.25 -10.63 -8.99
C ASN A 148 -25.62 -9.24 -9.19
N TYR A 149 -24.76 -8.80 -8.24
CA TYR A 149 -24.16 -7.46 -8.21
C TYR A 149 -25.18 -6.33 -8.01
N GLU A 150 -26.43 -6.62 -7.62
CA GLU A 150 -27.43 -5.60 -7.33
C GLU A 150 -27.18 -5.02 -5.92
N SER A 151 -27.19 -3.70 -5.82
CA SER A 151 -26.98 -2.99 -4.56
C SER A 151 -28.22 -3.05 -3.67
N SER A 152 -28.16 -2.37 -2.50
CA SER A 152 -29.33 -2.22 -1.63
C SER A 152 -30.45 -1.37 -2.24
N VAL A 153 -30.23 -0.76 -3.40
CA VAL A 153 -31.23 0.04 -4.14
C VAL A 153 -31.52 -0.68 -5.44
N LYS A 154 -32.76 -1.13 -5.59
CA LYS A 154 -33.23 -1.89 -6.76
C LYS A 154 -32.92 -1.18 -8.08
N GLY A 155 -32.36 -1.93 -9.03
CA GLY A 155 -31.97 -1.44 -10.35
C GLY A 155 -30.63 -0.71 -10.38
N ILE A 156 -29.90 -0.63 -9.24
CA ILE A 156 -28.54 -0.10 -9.17
C ILE A 156 -27.57 -1.24 -8.89
N PHE A 157 -26.62 -1.44 -9.79
CA PHE A 157 -25.61 -2.48 -9.73
C PHE A 157 -24.23 -1.86 -9.51
N ALA A 158 -23.33 -2.60 -8.86
CA ALA A 158 -21.94 -2.19 -8.67
C ALA A 158 -21.01 -3.37 -8.93
N ALA A 159 -19.84 -3.10 -9.53
CA ALA A 159 -18.82 -4.10 -9.85
C ALA A 159 -17.42 -3.48 -9.78
N GLY A 160 -16.38 -4.33 -9.70
CA GLY A 160 -14.99 -3.90 -9.61
C GLY A 160 -14.58 -3.46 -8.21
N ASP A 161 -13.53 -2.66 -8.11
CA ASP A 161 -12.89 -2.27 -6.84
C ASP A 161 -13.84 -1.63 -5.82
N ILE A 162 -14.94 -1.05 -6.28
CA ILE A 162 -15.90 -0.38 -5.41
C ILE A 162 -16.70 -1.33 -4.51
N ILE A 163 -16.76 -2.62 -4.86
CA ILE A 163 -17.46 -3.64 -4.08
C ILE A 163 -16.53 -4.45 -3.16
N GLY A 164 -15.22 -4.21 -3.22
CA GLY A 164 -14.20 -4.86 -2.38
C GLY A 164 -13.24 -5.77 -3.17
N PRO A 165 -12.48 -6.60 -2.46
CA PRO A 165 -11.49 -7.47 -3.09
C PRO A 165 -12.14 -8.42 -4.13
N PRO A 166 -11.30 -8.87 -5.11
CA PRO A 166 -9.84 -8.92 -5.06
C PRO A 166 -9.08 -7.72 -5.64
N TRP A 167 -9.73 -6.63 -6.06
CA TRP A 167 -9.13 -5.41 -6.65
C TRP A 167 -8.21 -5.70 -7.84
N LEU A 168 -8.64 -6.58 -8.73
CA LEU A 168 -7.95 -6.95 -9.95
C LEU A 168 -8.74 -6.48 -11.17
N ALA A 169 -8.08 -5.83 -12.12
CA ALA A 169 -8.72 -5.20 -13.28
C ALA A 169 -9.47 -6.19 -14.21
N HIS A 170 -9.22 -7.49 -14.05
CA HIS A 170 -9.79 -8.55 -14.89
C HIS A 170 -10.82 -9.42 -14.15
N VAL A 171 -11.26 -9.02 -12.97
CA VAL A 171 -12.27 -9.71 -12.15
C VAL A 171 -13.54 -8.89 -12.09
#